data_9bdb1b926818a340fd18ffae09f3146d
#
_entry.id   9bdb1b926818a340fd18ffae09f3146d
#
_cell.length_a   1.000
_cell.length_b   1.000
_cell.length_c   1.000
_cell.angle_alpha   90.00
_cell.angle_beta   90.00
_cell.angle_gamma   90.00
#
_symmetry.space_group_name_H-M   'P 1'
#
loop_
_entity.id
_entity.type
_entity.pdbx_description
1 polymer ?
#
loop_
_entity_poly.entity_id
_entity_poly.type
_entity_poly.pdbx_seq_one_letter_code
_entity_poly.pdbx_strand_id
1 'polypeptide(L)'
;MKNIKMKKAILSLFALAIVSVSCDDFLDVNENPNDPSISTPSLTLPVALEDFGELNGRTMTYLGNQLVVNWATPSNWSANAIYSRYNFSADDFSNIFETSYATIFKNLTYIENYEDPSGAVDYSNYKAISKIVKGFQYQMLVDLYGDVPYTEANLRGDNTTPAYDDAETIYKSVIEDLGLAVDLINNSAAAEDPGTQDILFEGHMDYWVEFANSIRLRMLVRMSNTGQDAYIASQIADITANGGGFIHATAGVNPGYTASDNQQSPFFDYFVQPNGAQQNRKDFTVASEYALAFLTNANDPRLERLYEEAANGGYKGAEQSTILPGVGFTSDDLSKVGPGLLVSADQDQIVMSEAEALFVQAEATVRGYLPGGDAAAQALYEAAITASFVQLGVEDAETEAQTYYNQDIINVSWDDSTDKIQAIITQKWVALNGTSSIESWIDLTRTGYPAGLPIPAESDGVRPIRLLYPSSEYARNVNNVPTQTADDVFTNAPFWK
;
A
#
# COMPACT_ATOMS: atom_id res chain seq x y z
N MET A 1 82.18 -34.31 1.21
CA MET A 1 80.94 -34.29 2.03
C MET A 1 80.31 -32.93 2.22
N LYS A 2 81.02 -31.77 2.16
CA LYS A 2 80.43 -30.46 2.30
C LYS A 2 79.46 -30.03 1.15
N ASN A 3 79.81 -30.41 -0.11
CA ASN A 3 79.00 -30.02 -1.30
C ASN A 3 77.65 -30.75 -1.44
N ILE A 4 77.51 -31.94 -0.82
CA ILE A 4 76.23 -32.71 -0.84
C ILE A 4 75.25 -32.18 0.16
N LYS A 5 75.72 -31.68 1.32
CA LYS A 5 74.86 -31.00 2.31
C LYS A 5 74.32 -29.67 1.84
N MET A 6 75.13 -28.92 1.10
CA MET A 6 74.73 -27.60 0.53
C MET A 6 73.71 -27.77 -0.62
N LYS A 7 73.87 -28.79 -1.49
CA LYS A 7 72.87 -29.09 -2.54
C LYS A 7 71.53 -29.54 -1.98
N LYS A 8 71.56 -30.35 -0.87
CA LYS A 8 70.33 -30.76 -0.18
C LYS A 8 69.61 -29.58 0.52
N ALA A 9 70.36 -28.65 1.12
CA ALA A 9 69.83 -27.44 1.73
C ALA A 9 69.20 -26.48 0.71
N ILE A 10 69.80 -26.32 -0.46
CA ILE A 10 69.26 -25.50 -1.57
C ILE A 10 68.01 -26.17 -2.17
N LEU A 11 67.96 -27.50 -2.30
CA LEU A 11 66.79 -28.20 -2.78
C LEU A 11 65.61 -28.15 -1.78
N SER A 12 65.91 -28.19 -0.49
CA SER A 12 64.89 -28.02 0.57
C SER A 12 64.35 -26.60 0.64
N LEU A 13 65.18 -25.58 0.40
CA LEU A 13 64.78 -24.19 0.31
C LEU A 13 63.89 -23.91 -0.91
N PHE A 14 64.21 -24.53 -2.05
CA PHE A 14 63.40 -24.43 -3.27
C PHE A 14 62.07 -25.16 -3.15
N ALA A 15 62.03 -26.31 -2.49
CA ALA A 15 60.77 -27.04 -2.19
C ALA A 15 59.86 -26.25 -1.21
N LEU A 16 60.44 -25.53 -0.25
CA LEU A 16 59.69 -24.67 0.71
C LEU A 16 59.14 -23.44 0.02
N ALA A 17 59.84 -22.85 -0.97
CA ALA A 17 59.40 -21.69 -1.73
C ALA A 17 58.29 -22.01 -2.74
N ILE A 18 58.16 -23.27 -3.20
CA ILE A 18 57.07 -23.68 -4.09
C ILE A 18 55.75 -23.92 -3.32
N VAL A 19 55.82 -24.24 -2.03
CA VAL A 19 54.63 -24.44 -1.19
C VAL A 19 54.01 -23.13 -0.71
N SER A 20 54.80 -22.04 -0.72
CA SER A 20 54.30 -20.72 -0.30
C SER A 20 53.60 -19.91 -1.40
N VAL A 21 53.58 -20.36 -2.67
CA VAL A 21 52.93 -19.68 -3.79
C VAL A 21 51.57 -20.31 -4.18
N SER A 22 51.18 -21.42 -3.51
CA SER A 22 49.98 -22.18 -3.87
C SER A 22 48.76 -21.97 -2.98
N CYS A 23 48.70 -20.88 -2.19
CA CYS A 23 47.60 -20.72 -1.24
C CYS A 23 46.88 -19.36 -1.32
N ASP A 24 47.19 -18.51 -2.26
CA ASP A 24 46.43 -17.25 -2.37
C ASP A 24 45.05 -17.44 -3.02
N ASP A 25 44.90 -18.36 -3.99
CA ASP A 25 43.60 -18.65 -4.62
C ASP A 25 42.72 -19.62 -3.81
N PHE A 26 43.25 -20.27 -2.75
CA PHE A 26 42.47 -21.25 -1.94
C PHE A 26 41.90 -20.64 -0.64
N LEU A 27 42.28 -19.42 -0.31
CA LEU A 27 41.81 -18.71 0.88
C LEU A 27 40.79 -17.62 0.61
N ASP A 28 40.44 -17.40 -0.65
CA ASP A 28 39.29 -16.54 -0.99
C ASP A 28 37.98 -17.32 -0.90
N VAL A 29 37.72 -17.86 0.31
CA VAL A 29 36.48 -18.58 0.68
C VAL A 29 35.30 -17.58 0.89
N ASN A 30 35.55 -16.30 0.70
CA ASN A 30 34.53 -15.26 0.91
C ASN A 30 33.72 -14.93 -0.35
N GLU A 31 34.12 -15.41 -1.51
CA GLU A 31 33.27 -15.36 -2.70
C GLU A 31 32.71 -16.76 -2.96
N ASN A 32 31.44 -16.97 -2.60
CA ASN A 32 30.71 -18.17 -3.00
C ASN A 32 30.45 -18.04 -4.52
N PRO A 33 31.07 -18.88 -5.37
CA PRO A 33 30.88 -18.77 -6.82
C PRO A 33 29.44 -19.09 -7.27
N ASN A 34 28.59 -19.57 -6.35
CA ASN A 34 27.16 -19.81 -6.57
C ASN A 34 26.25 -18.70 -6.01
N ASP A 35 26.82 -17.72 -5.29
CA ASP A 35 26.08 -16.52 -4.89
C ASP A 35 26.52 -15.36 -5.81
N PRO A 36 25.65 -14.82 -6.66
CA PRO A 36 26.00 -13.67 -7.44
C PRO A 36 26.35 -12.52 -6.47
N SER A 37 27.61 -12.09 -6.49
CA SER A 37 28.12 -10.98 -5.66
C SER A 37 27.41 -9.65 -5.98
N ILE A 38 26.68 -9.60 -7.11
CA ILE A 38 25.91 -8.45 -7.60
C ILE A 38 24.58 -8.98 -8.13
N SER A 39 23.48 -8.47 -7.57
CA SER A 39 22.13 -8.69 -8.12
C SER A 39 21.94 -7.82 -9.37
N THR A 40 20.97 -8.15 -10.21
CA THR A 40 20.55 -7.30 -11.33
C THR A 40 19.19 -6.69 -11.05
N PRO A 41 18.79 -5.60 -11.72
CA PRO A 41 17.45 -5.06 -11.63
C PRO A 41 16.35 -6.11 -11.84
N SER A 42 16.53 -7.01 -12.79
CA SER A 42 15.59 -8.09 -13.11
C SER A 42 15.39 -9.11 -11.98
N LEU A 43 16.40 -9.34 -11.15
CA LEU A 43 16.30 -10.23 -9.97
C LEU A 43 15.79 -9.48 -8.73
N THR A 44 15.98 -8.16 -8.67
CA THR A 44 15.65 -7.36 -7.49
C THR A 44 14.23 -6.81 -7.54
N LEU A 45 13.72 -6.48 -8.73
CA LEU A 45 12.42 -5.86 -8.91
C LEU A 45 11.26 -6.70 -8.35
N PRO A 46 11.12 -8.01 -8.69
CA PRO A 46 10.00 -8.80 -8.18
C PRO A 46 9.99 -8.90 -6.65
N VAL A 47 11.15 -8.93 -6.00
CA VAL A 47 11.25 -8.95 -4.53
C VAL A 47 10.72 -7.65 -3.93
N ALA A 48 11.10 -6.51 -4.51
CA ALA A 48 10.61 -5.20 -4.04
C ALA A 48 9.11 -5.04 -4.26
N LEU A 49 8.58 -5.52 -5.37
CA LEU A 49 7.15 -5.48 -5.69
C LEU A 49 6.33 -6.42 -4.80
N GLU A 50 6.87 -7.60 -4.43
CA GLU A 50 6.20 -8.51 -3.50
C GLU A 50 6.08 -7.88 -2.10
N ASP A 51 7.20 -7.37 -1.53
CA ASP A 51 7.17 -6.66 -0.25
C ASP A 51 6.20 -5.46 -0.26
N PHE A 52 6.16 -4.72 -1.37
CA PHE A 52 5.24 -3.61 -1.58
C PHE A 52 3.78 -4.08 -1.62
N GLY A 53 3.49 -5.15 -2.35
CA GLY A 53 2.16 -5.75 -2.44
C GLY A 53 1.67 -6.28 -1.10
N GLU A 54 2.50 -7.03 -0.36
CA GLU A 54 2.16 -7.56 0.95
C GLU A 54 1.88 -6.44 1.96
N LEU A 55 2.73 -5.41 2.01
CA LEU A 55 2.57 -4.31 2.96
C LEU A 55 1.27 -3.53 2.71
N ASN A 56 0.97 -3.18 1.47
CA ASN A 56 -0.19 -2.37 1.12
C ASN A 56 -1.48 -3.21 1.03
N GLY A 57 -1.44 -4.34 0.32
CA GLY A 57 -2.61 -5.19 0.08
C GLY A 57 -3.07 -5.97 1.31
N ARG A 58 -2.21 -6.17 2.32
CA ARG A 58 -2.57 -6.88 3.55
C ARG A 58 -2.50 -6.00 4.78
N THR A 59 -1.30 -5.50 5.15
CA THR A 59 -1.08 -4.85 6.44
C THR A 59 -1.82 -3.53 6.54
N MET A 60 -1.65 -2.64 5.56
CA MET A 60 -2.34 -1.35 5.55
C MET A 60 -3.83 -1.49 5.29
N THR A 61 -4.25 -2.44 4.46
CA THR A 61 -5.66 -2.77 4.25
C THR A 61 -6.33 -3.19 5.56
N TYR A 62 -5.70 -4.08 6.36
CA TYR A 62 -6.25 -4.49 7.65
C TYR A 62 -6.38 -3.33 8.62
N LEU A 63 -5.31 -2.53 8.77
CA LEU A 63 -5.30 -1.32 9.61
C LEU A 63 -6.41 -0.34 9.21
N GLY A 64 -6.49 0.00 7.94
CA GLY A 64 -7.48 0.93 7.41
C GLY A 64 -8.92 0.50 7.72
N ASN A 65 -9.26 -0.77 7.44
CA ASN A 65 -10.61 -1.30 7.69
C ASN A 65 -11.05 -1.19 9.16
N GLN A 66 -10.13 -1.38 10.10
CA GLN A 66 -10.41 -1.22 11.53
C GLN A 66 -10.62 0.26 11.89
N LEU A 67 -9.82 1.17 11.33
CA LEU A 67 -9.87 2.61 11.64
C LEU A 67 -11.08 3.32 11.02
N VAL A 68 -11.55 2.85 9.86
CA VAL A 68 -12.75 3.40 9.20
C VAL A 68 -14.01 2.60 9.49
N VAL A 69 -13.95 1.72 10.49
CA VAL A 69 -15.13 0.99 11.01
C VAL A 69 -15.85 0.15 9.93
N ASN A 70 -15.10 -0.39 8.98
CA ASN A 70 -15.61 -1.46 8.13
C ASN A 70 -15.68 -2.76 8.91
N TRP A 71 -14.66 -3.01 9.74
CA TRP A 71 -14.53 -4.21 10.57
C TRP A 71 -14.54 -3.89 12.05
N ALA A 72 -15.00 -4.86 12.83
CA ALA A 72 -15.04 -4.84 14.27
C ALA A 72 -14.57 -6.19 14.84
N THR A 73 -14.49 -6.31 16.15
CA THR A 73 -14.08 -7.54 16.84
C THR A 73 -15.23 -8.08 17.70
N PRO A 74 -15.55 -9.38 17.64
CA PRO A 74 -16.60 -9.99 18.44
C PRO A 74 -16.21 -10.09 19.93
N SER A 75 -17.23 -10.20 20.81
CA SER A 75 -17.05 -10.15 22.27
C SER A 75 -16.30 -11.35 22.87
N ASN A 76 -16.22 -12.46 22.16
CA ASN A 76 -15.51 -13.67 22.61
C ASN A 76 -14.01 -13.67 22.26
N TRP A 77 -13.49 -12.58 21.69
CA TRP A 77 -12.07 -12.41 21.35
C TRP A 77 -11.49 -11.17 22.02
N SER A 78 -10.25 -11.27 22.51
CA SER A 78 -9.46 -10.13 23.01
C SER A 78 -8.49 -9.55 21.97
N ALA A 79 -8.55 -10.06 20.74
CA ALA A 79 -7.79 -9.53 19.62
C ALA A 79 -8.22 -8.09 19.31
N ASN A 80 -7.33 -7.33 18.65
CA ASN A 80 -7.63 -5.98 18.16
C ASN A 80 -8.01 -4.94 19.24
N ALA A 81 -7.70 -5.18 20.51
CA ALA A 81 -8.00 -4.25 21.61
C ALA A 81 -7.44 -2.83 21.37
N ILE A 82 -6.35 -2.71 20.59
CA ILE A 82 -5.77 -1.44 20.21
C ILE A 82 -6.74 -0.57 19.38
N TYR A 83 -7.54 -1.17 18.51
CA TYR A 83 -8.53 -0.45 17.70
C TYR A 83 -9.76 -0.04 18.51
N SER A 84 -10.13 -0.80 19.55
CA SER A 84 -11.25 -0.45 20.40
C SER A 84 -10.91 0.60 21.46
N ARG A 85 -9.63 0.85 21.70
CA ARG A 85 -9.14 1.82 22.70
C ARG A 85 -8.38 2.99 22.12
N TYR A 86 -7.92 2.88 20.89
CA TYR A 86 -7.04 3.85 20.24
C TYR A 86 -5.76 4.17 21.04
N ASN A 87 -5.26 3.21 21.82
CA ASN A 87 -4.06 3.37 22.62
C ASN A 87 -2.81 2.93 21.85
N PHE A 88 -2.50 3.64 20.78
CA PHE A 88 -1.34 3.37 19.93
C PHE A 88 -0.04 3.73 20.64
N SER A 89 0.95 2.88 20.47
CA SER A 89 2.32 3.07 20.93
C SER A 89 3.31 3.10 19.76
N ALA A 90 4.55 3.43 20.03
CA ALA A 90 5.62 3.44 19.02
C ALA A 90 6.00 2.03 18.51
N ASP A 91 5.53 0.97 19.15
CA ASP A 91 5.75 -0.41 18.71
C ASP A 91 4.64 -0.92 17.79
N ASP A 92 3.47 -0.24 17.81
CA ASP A 92 2.32 -0.63 17.02
C ASP A 92 2.51 -0.17 15.57
N PHE A 93 2.27 -1.08 14.61
CA PHE A 93 2.40 -0.83 13.17
C PHE A 93 3.80 -0.42 12.72
N SER A 94 4.84 -0.60 13.55
CA SER A 94 6.23 -0.26 13.22
C SER A 94 6.71 -0.90 11.92
N ASN A 95 6.17 -2.07 11.58
CA ASN A 95 6.47 -2.78 10.35
C ASN A 95 6.13 -1.98 9.07
N ILE A 96 5.18 -1.04 9.11
CA ILE A 96 4.87 -0.18 7.95
C ILE A 96 6.09 0.69 7.63
N PHE A 97 6.67 1.34 8.62
CA PHE A 97 7.87 2.15 8.46
C PHE A 97 9.10 1.28 8.16
N GLU A 98 9.31 0.25 8.97
CA GLU A 98 10.50 -0.60 8.90
C GLU A 98 10.60 -1.37 7.57
N THR A 99 9.51 -1.99 7.10
CA THR A 99 9.49 -2.69 5.80
C THR A 99 9.71 -1.72 4.65
N SER A 100 9.12 -0.51 4.71
CA SER A 100 9.33 0.51 3.69
C SER A 100 10.82 0.83 3.49
N TYR A 101 11.56 1.06 4.58
CA TYR A 101 12.98 1.41 4.47
C TYR A 101 13.90 0.21 4.31
N ALA A 102 13.68 -0.86 5.07
CA ALA A 102 14.62 -1.99 5.16
C ALA A 102 14.55 -2.93 3.96
N THR A 103 13.40 -3.01 3.27
CA THR A 103 13.22 -3.91 2.14
C THR A 103 12.82 -3.16 0.87
N ILE A 104 11.69 -2.44 0.86
CA ILE A 104 11.15 -1.80 -0.34
C ILE A 104 12.13 -0.76 -0.88
N PHE A 105 12.39 0.32 -0.14
CA PHE A 105 13.26 1.41 -0.61
C PHE A 105 14.70 0.96 -0.83
N LYS A 106 15.22 0.07 0.02
CA LYS A 106 16.56 -0.49 -0.14
C LYS A 106 16.75 -1.16 -1.50
N ASN A 107 15.78 -1.99 -1.90
CA ASN A 107 15.84 -2.72 -3.17
C ASN A 107 15.60 -1.78 -4.36
N LEU A 108 14.61 -0.88 -4.27
CA LEU A 108 14.32 0.08 -5.32
C LEU A 108 15.46 1.08 -5.53
N THR A 109 16.07 1.60 -4.46
CA THR A 109 17.25 2.47 -4.54
C THR A 109 18.45 1.73 -5.15
N TYR A 110 18.61 0.43 -4.90
CA TYR A 110 19.61 -0.39 -5.59
C TYR A 110 19.38 -0.41 -7.10
N ILE A 111 18.13 -0.60 -7.55
CA ILE A 111 17.78 -0.59 -8.98
C ILE A 111 18.04 0.78 -9.60
N GLU A 112 17.62 1.86 -8.94
CA GLU A 112 17.83 3.23 -9.46
C GLU A 112 19.30 3.56 -9.68
N ASN A 113 20.18 3.10 -8.79
CA ASN A 113 21.62 3.35 -8.82
C ASN A 113 22.40 2.26 -9.57
N TYR A 114 21.73 1.28 -10.15
CA TYR A 114 22.42 0.21 -10.87
C TYR A 114 22.96 0.73 -12.21
N GLU A 115 24.23 0.42 -12.43
CA GLU A 115 24.91 0.65 -13.71
C GLU A 115 25.31 -0.73 -14.27
N ASP A 116 24.90 -1.02 -15.51
CA ASP A 116 25.30 -2.27 -16.16
C ASP A 116 26.81 -2.30 -16.39
N PRO A 117 27.56 -3.24 -15.80
CA PRO A 117 29.01 -3.33 -15.97
C PRO A 117 29.47 -3.50 -17.42
N SER A 118 28.61 -4.03 -18.28
CA SER A 118 28.90 -4.20 -19.70
C SER A 118 28.55 -2.97 -20.52
N GLY A 119 27.70 -2.08 -20.01
CA GLY A 119 27.13 -0.94 -20.74
C GLY A 119 26.22 -1.33 -21.91
N ALA A 120 25.78 -2.60 -21.97
CA ALA A 120 25.00 -3.13 -23.09
C ALA A 120 23.49 -3.06 -22.85
N VAL A 121 23.04 -3.03 -21.60
CA VAL A 121 21.63 -3.08 -21.21
C VAL A 121 21.20 -1.74 -20.63
N ASP A 122 20.13 -1.18 -21.18
CA ASP A 122 19.48 0.02 -20.67
C ASP A 122 18.33 -0.39 -19.71
N TYR A 123 18.53 -0.18 -18.41
CA TYR A 123 17.55 -0.48 -17.37
C TYR A 123 16.61 0.69 -17.03
N SER A 124 16.38 1.62 -17.94
CA SER A 124 15.54 2.79 -17.69
C SER A 124 14.12 2.43 -17.27
N ASN A 125 13.50 1.39 -17.83
CA ASN A 125 12.17 0.91 -17.42
C ASN A 125 12.16 0.46 -15.95
N TYR A 126 13.16 -0.31 -15.52
CA TYR A 126 13.29 -0.74 -14.11
C TYR A 126 13.50 0.44 -13.16
N LYS A 127 14.29 1.42 -13.57
CA LYS A 127 14.53 2.64 -12.79
C LYS A 127 13.25 3.49 -12.68
N ALA A 128 12.47 3.58 -13.74
CA ALA A 128 11.16 4.26 -13.72
C ALA A 128 10.16 3.57 -12.81
N ILE A 129 10.01 2.25 -12.90
CA ILE A 129 9.18 1.45 -12.00
C ILE A 129 9.60 1.68 -10.54
N SER A 130 10.92 1.66 -10.27
CA SER A 130 11.43 1.89 -8.92
C SER A 130 11.04 3.25 -8.38
N LYS A 131 11.12 4.32 -9.19
CA LYS A 131 10.69 5.67 -8.81
C LYS A 131 9.18 5.72 -8.53
N ILE A 132 8.35 5.06 -9.34
CA ILE A 132 6.90 5.05 -9.19
C ILE A 132 6.50 4.34 -7.89
N VAL A 133 7.05 3.16 -7.62
CA VAL A 133 6.76 2.39 -6.39
C VAL A 133 7.27 3.13 -5.15
N LYS A 134 8.47 3.74 -5.21
CA LYS A 134 8.96 4.61 -4.13
C LYS A 134 8.04 5.80 -3.90
N GLY A 135 7.56 6.42 -4.98
CA GLY A 135 6.63 7.55 -4.89
C GLY A 135 5.34 7.18 -4.18
N PHE A 136 4.74 6.04 -4.52
CA PHE A 136 3.58 5.51 -3.82
C PHE A 136 3.86 5.30 -2.33
N GLN A 137 4.96 4.61 -2.01
CA GLN A 137 5.27 4.26 -0.63
C GLN A 137 5.68 5.47 0.23
N TYR A 138 6.37 6.47 -0.34
CA TYR A 138 6.65 7.74 0.34
C TYR A 138 5.40 8.55 0.60
N GLN A 139 4.45 8.59 -0.36
CA GLN A 139 3.14 9.19 -0.09
C GLN A 139 2.50 8.56 1.16
N MET A 140 2.45 7.22 1.23
CA MET A 140 1.88 6.51 2.38
C MET A 140 2.61 6.87 3.69
N LEU A 141 3.93 6.89 3.68
CA LEU A 141 4.69 7.24 4.88
C LEU A 141 4.44 8.67 5.34
N VAL A 142 4.42 9.62 4.43
CA VAL A 142 4.13 11.03 4.76
C VAL A 142 2.70 11.19 5.30
N ASP A 143 1.73 10.52 4.68
CA ASP A 143 0.34 10.58 5.11
C ASP A 143 0.13 9.98 6.51
N LEU A 144 0.91 8.95 6.87
CA LEU A 144 0.78 8.25 8.13
C LEU A 144 1.66 8.82 9.26
N TYR A 145 2.83 9.37 8.94
CA TYR A 145 3.83 9.77 9.94
C TYR A 145 4.20 11.27 9.89
N GLY A 146 3.90 11.98 8.80
CA GLY A 146 4.37 13.34 8.57
C GLY A 146 5.80 13.38 8.04
N ASP A 147 6.70 14.10 8.72
CA ASP A 147 8.12 14.17 8.35
C ASP A 147 8.76 12.78 8.40
N VAL A 148 9.56 12.44 7.40
CA VAL A 148 10.26 11.13 7.31
C VAL A 148 11.62 11.29 6.64
N PRO A 149 12.57 10.37 6.82
CA PRO A 149 13.81 10.38 6.05
C PRO A 149 13.54 10.21 4.54
N TYR A 150 14.03 11.15 3.73
CA TYR A 150 13.86 11.15 2.27
C TYR A 150 15.17 11.38 1.55
N THR A 151 15.75 12.59 1.65
CA THR A 151 16.95 12.98 0.88
C THR A 151 18.22 12.21 1.29
N GLU A 152 18.32 11.85 2.56
CA GLU A 152 19.44 11.09 3.11
C GLU A 152 19.13 9.60 3.33
N ALA A 153 17.93 9.14 2.91
CA ALA A 153 17.52 7.76 3.09
C ALA A 153 18.25 6.80 2.15
N ASN A 154 18.48 5.58 2.64
CA ASN A 154 19.03 4.45 1.86
C ASN A 154 20.42 4.68 1.23
N LEU A 155 21.22 5.56 1.81
CA LEU A 155 22.63 5.77 1.45
C LEU A 155 23.56 4.66 1.98
N ARG A 156 22.99 3.57 2.48
CA ARG A 156 23.70 2.39 3.03
C ARG A 156 24.69 2.77 4.14
N GLY A 157 25.94 2.27 4.04
CA GLY A 157 26.99 2.55 5.01
C GLY A 157 27.47 4.01 5.07
N ASP A 158 27.13 4.83 4.09
CA ASP A 158 27.51 6.24 4.03
C ASP A 158 26.68 7.10 5.01
N ASN A 159 25.41 6.74 5.22
CA ASN A 159 24.56 7.34 6.26
C ASN A 159 23.56 6.33 6.82
N THR A 160 23.73 5.98 8.09
CA THR A 160 22.85 5.06 8.82
C THR A 160 21.90 5.77 9.79
N THR A 161 22.00 7.10 9.88
CA THR A 161 21.17 7.97 10.74
C THR A 161 20.68 9.17 9.94
N PRO A 162 19.79 8.95 8.93
CA PRO A 162 19.33 10.01 8.04
C PRO A 162 18.54 11.10 8.79
N ALA A 163 18.66 12.34 8.31
CA ALA A 163 17.79 13.43 8.73
C ALA A 163 16.34 13.19 8.28
N TYR A 164 15.40 13.76 9.02
CA TYR A 164 13.98 13.80 8.67
C TYR A 164 13.71 15.05 7.83
N ASP A 165 13.10 14.86 6.68
CA ASP A 165 12.73 15.94 5.78
C ASP A 165 11.28 16.38 6.04
N ASP A 166 10.97 17.63 5.72
CA ASP A 166 9.65 18.24 5.87
C ASP A 166 8.61 17.55 4.97
N ALA A 167 7.47 17.19 5.53
CA ALA A 167 6.40 16.42 4.88
C ALA A 167 5.87 17.05 3.59
N GLU A 168 5.63 18.37 3.56
CA GLU A 168 5.15 19.06 2.35
C GLU A 168 6.23 19.10 1.28
N THR A 169 7.47 19.28 1.66
CA THR A 169 8.62 19.27 0.76
C THR A 169 8.80 17.90 0.12
N ILE A 170 8.75 16.82 0.91
CA ILE A 170 8.78 15.44 0.40
C ILE A 170 7.63 15.21 -0.60
N TYR A 171 6.41 15.63 -0.24
CA TYR A 171 5.22 15.43 -1.05
C TYR A 171 5.37 16.04 -2.45
N LYS A 172 5.87 17.27 -2.52
CA LYS A 172 6.14 17.95 -3.79
C LYS A 172 7.24 17.27 -4.59
N SER A 173 8.33 16.88 -3.93
CA SER A 173 9.43 16.16 -4.58
C SER A 173 8.96 14.81 -5.14
N VAL A 174 8.12 14.07 -4.43
CA VAL A 174 7.54 12.81 -4.89
C VAL A 174 6.65 13.02 -6.12
N ILE A 175 5.79 14.05 -6.13
CA ILE A 175 4.95 14.38 -7.30
C ILE A 175 5.82 14.68 -8.53
N GLU A 176 6.92 15.39 -8.35
CA GLU A 176 7.87 15.70 -9.41
C GLU A 176 8.66 14.46 -9.86
N ASP A 177 9.13 13.62 -8.94
CA ASP A 177 9.83 12.36 -9.24
C ASP A 177 8.95 11.38 -10.03
N LEU A 178 7.65 11.32 -9.72
CA LEU A 178 6.67 10.55 -10.50
C LEU A 178 6.54 11.08 -11.94
N GLY A 179 6.57 12.40 -12.12
CA GLY A 179 6.62 13.02 -13.46
C GLY A 179 7.89 12.65 -14.22
N LEU A 180 9.05 12.72 -13.56
CA LEU A 180 10.33 12.30 -14.16
C LEU A 180 10.35 10.81 -14.51
N ALA A 181 9.66 9.95 -13.74
CA ALA A 181 9.53 8.54 -14.08
C ALA A 181 8.72 8.32 -15.36
N VAL A 182 7.63 9.07 -15.54
CA VAL A 182 6.85 9.07 -16.78
C VAL A 182 7.69 9.54 -17.96
N ASP A 183 8.45 10.62 -17.80
CA ASP A 183 9.38 11.12 -18.83
C ASP A 183 10.44 10.08 -19.18
N LEU A 184 10.96 9.35 -18.19
CA LEU A 184 11.94 8.29 -18.40
C LEU A 184 11.36 7.16 -19.24
N ILE A 185 10.14 6.71 -18.97
CA ILE A 185 9.45 5.70 -19.78
C ILE A 185 9.26 6.20 -21.22
N ASN A 186 8.71 7.40 -21.39
CA ASN A 186 8.39 7.97 -22.70
C ASN A 186 9.64 8.21 -23.58
N ASN A 187 10.80 8.40 -22.98
CA ASN A 187 12.05 8.65 -23.69
C ASN A 187 12.97 7.44 -23.84
N SER A 188 12.59 6.27 -23.33
CA SER A 188 13.43 5.06 -23.26
C SER A 188 12.87 3.89 -24.06
N ALA A 189 12.44 4.12 -25.28
CA ALA A 189 11.81 3.10 -26.15
C ALA A 189 12.70 1.87 -26.44
N ALA A 190 14.00 1.95 -26.21
CA ALA A 190 14.96 0.85 -26.39
C ALA A 190 15.41 0.21 -25.07
N ALA A 191 14.83 0.62 -23.94
CA ALA A 191 15.14 0.06 -22.64
C ALA A 191 14.69 -1.41 -22.52
N GLU A 192 15.38 -2.14 -21.66
CA GLU A 192 15.03 -3.54 -21.35
C GLU A 192 13.59 -3.64 -20.85
N ASP A 193 12.86 -4.56 -21.46
CA ASP A 193 11.49 -4.88 -21.06
C ASP A 193 11.52 -5.72 -19.79
N PRO A 194 10.89 -5.30 -18.68
CA PRO A 194 10.81 -6.10 -17.47
C PRO A 194 10.03 -7.41 -17.63
N GLY A 195 9.06 -7.46 -18.53
CA GLY A 195 8.24 -8.64 -18.80
C GLY A 195 7.70 -9.25 -17.50
N THR A 196 7.84 -10.58 -17.34
CA THR A 196 7.36 -11.31 -16.14
C THR A 196 8.12 -11.00 -14.85
N GLN A 197 9.19 -10.20 -14.87
CA GLN A 197 9.85 -9.71 -13.65
C GLN A 197 9.07 -8.55 -13.02
N ASP A 198 8.24 -7.90 -13.80
CA ASP A 198 7.23 -6.95 -13.35
C ASP A 198 5.96 -7.73 -12.95
N ILE A 199 5.87 -8.11 -11.70
CA ILE A 199 4.74 -8.88 -11.14
C ILE A 199 3.51 -8.01 -10.84
N LEU A 200 3.48 -6.76 -11.30
CA LEU A 200 2.33 -5.86 -11.18
C LEU A 200 1.64 -5.63 -12.53
N PHE A 201 2.40 -5.31 -13.59
CA PHE A 201 1.87 -5.01 -14.91
C PHE A 201 2.53 -5.78 -16.06
N GLU A 202 3.32 -6.81 -15.75
CA GLU A 202 3.93 -7.72 -16.74
C GLU A 202 4.73 -7.01 -17.84
N GLY A 203 5.36 -5.88 -17.53
CA GLY A 203 6.14 -5.06 -18.47
C GLY A 203 5.32 -4.06 -19.29
N HIS A 204 4.02 -3.95 -19.06
CA HIS A 204 3.17 -2.95 -19.69
C HIS A 204 3.51 -1.53 -19.17
N MET A 205 4.46 -0.89 -19.82
CA MET A 205 4.98 0.42 -19.39
C MET A 205 3.96 1.55 -19.51
N ASP A 206 2.96 1.43 -20.37
CA ASP A 206 1.80 2.32 -20.45
C ASP A 206 0.95 2.28 -19.18
N TYR A 207 0.75 1.11 -18.56
CA TYR A 207 0.05 1.00 -17.28
C TYR A 207 0.85 1.64 -16.14
N TRP A 208 2.20 1.59 -16.19
CA TRP A 208 3.05 2.30 -15.24
C TRP A 208 2.91 3.82 -15.35
N VAL A 209 2.75 4.36 -16.57
CA VAL A 209 2.48 5.80 -16.78
C VAL A 209 1.12 6.18 -16.18
N GLU A 210 0.08 5.40 -16.45
CA GLU A 210 -1.26 5.61 -15.88
C GLU A 210 -1.25 5.51 -14.35
N PHE A 211 -0.52 4.55 -13.80
CA PHE A 211 -0.38 4.37 -12.35
C PHE A 211 0.34 5.56 -11.70
N ALA A 212 1.45 6.02 -12.27
CA ALA A 212 2.16 7.22 -11.81
C ALA A 212 1.25 8.45 -11.82
N ASN A 213 0.49 8.66 -12.89
CA ASN A 213 -0.45 9.78 -13.00
C ASN A 213 -1.59 9.67 -11.98
N SER A 214 -2.08 8.45 -11.70
CA SER A 214 -3.13 8.21 -10.69
C SER A 214 -2.63 8.51 -9.27
N ILE A 215 -1.40 8.13 -8.95
CA ILE A 215 -0.75 8.48 -7.67
C ILE A 215 -0.59 10.01 -7.57
N ARG A 216 -0.08 10.66 -8.62
CA ARG A 216 0.07 12.13 -8.66
C ARG A 216 -1.27 12.83 -8.44
N LEU A 217 -2.33 12.40 -9.14
CA LEU A 217 -3.67 12.98 -8.98
C LEU A 217 -4.19 12.81 -7.56
N ARG A 218 -4.03 11.61 -6.96
CA ARG A 218 -4.41 11.33 -5.58
C ARG A 218 -3.71 12.28 -4.59
N MET A 219 -2.39 12.46 -4.77
CA MET A 219 -1.61 13.40 -3.96
C MET A 219 -2.06 14.85 -4.12
N LEU A 220 -2.36 15.28 -5.34
CA LEU A 220 -2.84 16.64 -5.63
C LEU A 220 -4.23 16.90 -5.05
N VAL A 221 -5.15 15.94 -5.14
CA VAL A 221 -6.46 16.00 -4.48
C VAL A 221 -6.31 16.09 -2.97
N ARG A 222 -5.36 15.36 -2.39
CA ARG A 222 -5.06 15.41 -0.95
C ARG A 222 -4.60 16.79 -0.50
N MET A 223 -3.83 17.49 -1.32
CA MET A 223 -3.38 18.85 -1.06
C MET A 223 -4.48 19.91 -1.19
N SER A 224 -5.72 19.56 -1.52
CA SER A 224 -6.81 20.51 -1.81
C SER A 224 -7.12 21.52 -0.70
N ASN A 225 -6.75 21.25 0.56
CA ASN A 225 -6.95 22.15 1.70
C ASN A 225 -5.73 23.02 2.03
N THR A 226 -4.60 22.87 1.30
CA THR A 226 -3.33 23.54 1.65
C THR A 226 -3.19 24.95 1.09
N GLY A 227 -4.11 25.42 0.25
CA GLY A 227 -3.98 26.69 -0.46
C GLY A 227 -2.92 26.71 -1.57
N GLN A 228 -2.52 25.52 -2.05
CA GLN A 228 -1.50 25.35 -3.09
C GLN A 228 -2.11 25.28 -4.51
N ASP A 229 -3.21 25.97 -4.78
CA ASP A 229 -3.98 25.86 -6.03
C ASP A 229 -3.14 26.07 -7.28
N ALA A 230 -2.18 27.00 -7.26
CA ALA A 230 -1.31 27.28 -8.40
C ALA A 230 -0.34 26.10 -8.68
N TYR A 231 0.18 25.47 -7.64
CA TYR A 231 1.02 24.27 -7.77
C TYR A 231 0.21 23.10 -8.29
N ILE A 232 -0.98 22.85 -7.71
CA ILE A 232 -1.90 21.80 -8.15
C ILE A 232 -2.22 21.96 -9.64
N ALA A 233 -2.62 23.17 -10.07
CA ALA A 233 -2.95 23.45 -11.47
C ALA A 233 -1.75 23.21 -12.41
N SER A 234 -0.54 23.54 -11.99
CA SER A 234 0.67 23.29 -12.77
C SER A 234 0.93 21.80 -12.94
N GLN A 235 0.81 21.01 -11.87
CA GLN A 235 1.02 19.56 -11.93
C GLN A 235 -0.08 18.83 -12.72
N ILE A 236 -1.34 19.28 -12.63
CA ILE A 236 -2.43 18.75 -13.47
C ILE A 236 -2.18 19.04 -14.97
N ALA A 237 -1.67 20.23 -15.31
CA ALA A 237 -1.31 20.54 -16.67
C ALA A 237 -0.19 19.62 -17.21
N ASP A 238 0.79 19.28 -16.37
CA ASP A 238 1.85 18.35 -16.71
C ASP A 238 1.33 16.92 -16.92
N ILE A 239 0.48 16.42 -16.02
CA ILE A 239 -0.20 15.11 -16.18
C ILE A 239 -1.01 15.08 -17.49
N THR A 240 -1.71 16.17 -17.81
CA THR A 240 -2.48 16.24 -19.06
C THR A 240 -1.58 16.25 -20.28
N ALA A 241 -0.43 16.92 -20.21
CA ALA A 241 0.51 17.06 -21.32
C ALA A 241 1.23 15.75 -21.66
N ASN A 242 1.47 14.86 -20.66
CA ASN A 242 2.13 13.59 -20.93
C ASN A 242 1.23 12.56 -21.66
N GLY A 243 -0.08 12.78 -21.68
CA GLY A 243 -1.05 12.03 -22.49
C GLY A 243 -1.32 10.60 -22.03
N GLY A 244 -0.72 10.15 -20.91
CA GLY A 244 -0.82 8.76 -20.45
C GLY A 244 -2.15 8.39 -19.81
N GLY A 245 -2.96 9.36 -19.38
CA GLY A 245 -4.23 9.07 -18.68
C GLY A 245 -4.04 8.57 -17.25
N PHE A 246 -5.05 7.85 -16.75
CA PHE A 246 -5.10 7.28 -15.40
C PHE A 246 -5.43 5.78 -15.51
N ILE A 247 -5.10 4.99 -14.48
CA ILE A 247 -5.37 3.55 -14.49
C ILE A 247 -6.86 3.28 -14.77
N HIS A 248 -7.09 2.29 -15.62
CA HIS A 248 -8.41 1.81 -16.04
C HIS A 248 -8.59 0.32 -15.74
N ALA A 249 -7.71 -0.23 -14.90
CA ALA A 249 -7.77 -1.58 -14.35
C ALA A 249 -7.19 -1.57 -12.92
N THR A 250 -7.60 -2.52 -12.10
CA THR A 250 -7.08 -2.67 -10.74
C THR A 250 -5.59 -3.07 -10.76
N ALA A 251 -4.76 -2.31 -10.07
CA ALA A 251 -3.34 -2.61 -9.88
C ALA A 251 -3.17 -3.62 -8.73
N GLY A 252 -2.72 -4.82 -9.06
CA GLY A 252 -2.55 -5.93 -8.13
C GLY A 252 -1.24 -6.67 -8.32
N VAL A 253 -0.50 -6.89 -7.23
CA VAL A 253 0.76 -7.65 -7.25
C VAL A 253 0.46 -9.14 -7.17
N ASN A 254 1.02 -9.92 -8.10
CA ASN A 254 0.90 -11.37 -8.11
C ASN A 254 2.17 -12.06 -8.65
N PRO A 255 3.05 -12.58 -7.80
CA PRO A 255 4.23 -13.34 -8.22
C PRO A 255 3.93 -14.77 -8.70
N GLY A 256 2.64 -15.16 -8.78
CA GLY A 256 2.20 -16.54 -9.04
C GLY A 256 1.80 -17.25 -7.75
N TYR A 257 0.95 -16.64 -6.94
CA TYR A 257 0.44 -17.26 -5.71
C TYR A 257 -0.24 -18.60 -5.97
N THR A 258 -0.18 -19.50 -4.98
CA THR A 258 -0.77 -20.85 -5.06
C THR A 258 -1.30 -21.30 -3.69
N ALA A 259 -2.22 -22.26 -3.67
CA ALA A 259 -2.75 -22.85 -2.44
C ALA A 259 -1.72 -23.79 -1.76
N SER A 260 -0.54 -23.28 -1.43
CA SER A 260 0.55 -24.01 -0.77
C SER A 260 1.07 -23.20 0.43
N ASP A 261 1.71 -23.87 1.38
CA ASP A 261 2.28 -23.24 2.57
C ASP A 261 3.25 -22.12 2.18
N ASN A 262 3.02 -20.90 2.71
CA ASN A 262 3.78 -19.69 2.46
C ASN A 262 3.82 -19.24 0.98
N GLN A 263 2.85 -19.66 0.16
CA GLN A 263 2.74 -19.29 -1.25
C GLN A 263 1.35 -18.75 -1.61
N GLN A 264 0.45 -18.65 -0.66
CA GLN A 264 -0.86 -18.02 -0.88
C GLN A 264 -0.72 -16.49 -0.99
N SER A 265 -1.70 -15.87 -1.65
CA SER A 265 -1.90 -14.43 -1.54
C SER A 265 -1.88 -14.01 -0.07
N PRO A 266 -1.00 -13.07 0.36
CA PRO A 266 -0.86 -12.70 1.76
C PRO A 266 -2.15 -12.22 2.43
N PHE A 267 -3.05 -11.56 1.70
CA PHE A 267 -4.36 -11.18 2.23
C PHE A 267 -5.25 -12.40 2.45
N PHE A 268 -5.30 -13.33 1.49
CA PHE A 268 -6.09 -14.57 1.61
C PHE A 268 -5.57 -15.45 2.75
N ASP A 269 -4.24 -15.62 2.86
CA ASP A 269 -3.58 -16.41 3.92
C ASP A 269 -3.89 -15.86 5.33
N TYR A 270 -4.16 -14.57 5.45
CA TYR A 270 -4.57 -13.95 6.72
C TYR A 270 -5.86 -14.57 7.29
N PHE A 271 -6.73 -15.09 6.43
CA PHE A 271 -8.07 -15.57 6.79
C PHE A 271 -8.30 -17.06 6.51
N VAL A 272 -7.54 -17.66 5.58
CA VAL A 272 -7.76 -19.04 5.11
C VAL A 272 -6.43 -19.77 4.98
N GLN A 273 -6.34 -20.97 5.56
CA GLN A 273 -5.17 -21.83 5.46
C GLN A 273 -5.08 -22.52 4.08
N PRO A 274 -3.91 -23.02 3.64
CA PRO A 274 -3.74 -23.73 2.36
C PRO A 274 -4.65 -24.94 2.18
N ASN A 275 -5.06 -25.59 3.27
CA ASN A 275 -6.01 -26.70 3.26
C ASN A 275 -7.49 -26.26 3.21
N GLY A 276 -7.75 -24.96 3.10
CA GLY A 276 -9.10 -24.38 3.09
C GLY A 276 -9.72 -24.16 4.49
N ALA A 277 -9.01 -24.51 5.56
CA ALA A 277 -9.52 -24.27 6.91
C ALA A 277 -9.43 -22.77 7.25
N GLN A 278 -10.39 -22.29 8.04
CA GLN A 278 -10.43 -20.93 8.50
C GLN A 278 -9.26 -20.61 9.46
N GLN A 279 -8.63 -19.45 9.30
CA GLN A 279 -7.71 -18.89 10.30
C GLN A 279 -8.49 -18.23 11.44
N ASN A 280 -7.91 -18.19 12.64
CA ASN A 280 -8.51 -17.49 13.79
C ASN A 280 -8.82 -16.02 13.47
N ARG A 281 -8.06 -15.40 12.59
CA ARG A 281 -8.29 -14.01 12.18
C ARG A 281 -9.65 -13.81 11.55
N LYS A 282 -10.16 -14.77 10.78
CA LYS A 282 -11.51 -14.71 10.22
C LYS A 282 -12.56 -14.71 11.33
N ASP A 283 -12.32 -15.43 12.45
CA ASP A 283 -13.24 -15.46 13.58
C ASP A 283 -13.30 -14.16 14.38
N PHE A 284 -12.20 -13.41 14.45
CA PHE A 284 -12.18 -12.15 15.17
C PHE A 284 -12.22 -10.90 14.29
N THR A 285 -12.46 -11.06 12.98
CA THR A 285 -12.69 -9.96 12.05
C THR A 285 -14.11 -10.06 11.50
N VAL A 286 -14.98 -9.25 12.04
CA VAL A 286 -16.42 -9.26 11.70
C VAL A 286 -16.84 -7.89 11.18
N ALA A 287 -17.98 -7.85 10.49
CA ALA A 287 -18.58 -6.59 10.06
C ALA A 287 -18.84 -5.67 11.25
N SER A 288 -18.66 -4.37 11.06
CA SER A 288 -19.22 -3.41 11.99
C SER A 288 -20.73 -3.23 11.79
N GLU A 289 -21.44 -2.86 12.83
CA GLU A 289 -22.86 -2.51 12.73
C GLU A 289 -23.07 -1.32 11.80
N TYR A 290 -22.17 -0.33 11.84
CA TYR A 290 -22.24 0.86 11.00
C TYR A 290 -22.13 0.52 9.51
N ALA A 291 -21.14 -0.30 9.11
CA ALA A 291 -20.97 -0.69 7.71
C ALA A 291 -22.15 -1.54 7.22
N LEU A 292 -22.62 -2.49 8.01
CA LEU A 292 -23.79 -3.28 7.65
C LEU A 292 -25.06 -2.43 7.56
N ALA A 293 -25.27 -1.50 8.48
CA ALA A 293 -26.44 -0.62 8.44
C ALA A 293 -26.43 0.27 7.19
N PHE A 294 -25.27 0.79 6.78
CA PHE A 294 -25.17 1.56 5.54
C PHE A 294 -25.55 0.71 4.32
N LEU A 295 -24.93 -0.45 4.16
CA LEU A 295 -25.18 -1.34 3.03
C LEU A 295 -26.64 -1.82 2.98
N THR A 296 -27.19 -2.18 4.12
CA THR A 296 -28.60 -2.64 4.23
C THR A 296 -29.58 -1.52 3.90
N ASN A 297 -29.38 -0.31 4.45
CA ASN A 297 -30.27 0.82 4.22
C ASN A 297 -30.19 1.37 2.80
N ALA A 298 -29.06 1.17 2.13
CA ALA A 298 -28.84 1.53 0.74
C ALA A 298 -29.29 0.44 -0.25
N ASN A 299 -29.78 -0.70 0.22
CA ASN A 299 -30.05 -1.89 -0.62
C ASN A 299 -28.87 -2.26 -1.49
N ASP A 300 -27.66 -2.22 -0.94
CA ASP A 300 -26.40 -2.39 -1.66
C ASP A 300 -26.06 -3.88 -1.87
N PRO A 301 -26.05 -4.39 -3.11
CA PRO A 301 -25.76 -5.80 -3.40
C PRO A 301 -24.32 -6.20 -3.00
N ARG A 302 -23.41 -5.24 -2.81
CA ARG A 302 -22.04 -5.53 -2.33
C ARG A 302 -22.03 -6.09 -0.90
N LEU A 303 -23.13 -5.95 -0.13
CA LEU A 303 -23.24 -6.52 1.21
C LEU A 303 -22.91 -8.01 1.23
N GLU A 304 -23.50 -8.81 0.34
CA GLU A 304 -23.30 -10.26 0.26
C GLU A 304 -21.91 -10.67 -0.25
N ARG A 305 -21.20 -9.72 -0.84
CA ARG A 305 -19.84 -9.93 -1.33
C ARG A 305 -18.78 -9.52 -0.31
N LEU A 306 -19.03 -8.43 0.42
CA LEU A 306 -18.14 -7.91 1.46
C LEU A 306 -18.21 -8.72 2.75
N TYR A 307 -19.38 -9.28 3.06
CA TYR A 307 -19.62 -10.04 4.27
C TYR A 307 -20.38 -11.34 3.99
N GLU A 308 -20.09 -12.38 4.75
CA GLU A 308 -20.88 -13.61 4.75
C GLU A 308 -22.00 -13.54 5.80
N GLU A 309 -23.07 -14.29 5.61
CA GLU A 309 -24.06 -14.46 6.68
C GLU A 309 -23.41 -15.03 7.94
N ALA A 310 -23.89 -14.61 9.11
CA ALA A 310 -23.46 -15.19 10.36
C ALA A 310 -23.77 -16.70 10.41
N ALA A 311 -22.95 -17.48 11.10
CA ALA A 311 -23.17 -18.94 11.23
C ALA A 311 -24.56 -19.27 11.84
N ASN A 312 -25.07 -18.39 12.71
CA ASN A 312 -26.42 -18.48 13.29
C ASN A 312 -27.51 -17.83 12.40
N GLY A 313 -27.18 -17.42 11.21
CA GLY A 313 -28.06 -16.89 10.14
C GLY A 313 -28.21 -15.37 10.14
N GLY A 314 -28.43 -14.83 8.94
CA GLY A 314 -28.61 -13.41 8.66
C GLY A 314 -27.34 -12.58 8.74
N TYR A 315 -27.47 -11.28 8.45
CA TYR A 315 -26.38 -10.31 8.53
C TYR A 315 -26.44 -9.54 9.84
N LYS A 316 -25.34 -9.59 10.62
CA LYS A 316 -25.24 -8.89 11.90
C LYS A 316 -23.82 -8.38 12.12
N GLY A 317 -23.69 -7.08 12.45
CA GLY A 317 -22.43 -6.42 12.78
C GLY A 317 -22.24 -6.25 14.29
N ALA A 318 -20.99 -6.03 14.69
CA ALA A 318 -20.67 -5.62 16.06
C ALA A 318 -20.56 -4.09 16.14
N GLU A 319 -21.03 -3.51 17.25
CA GLU A 319 -20.63 -2.16 17.62
C GLU A 319 -19.11 -2.15 17.85
N GLN A 320 -18.39 -1.30 17.14
CA GLN A 320 -16.97 -1.15 17.41
C GLN A 320 -16.80 -0.55 18.80
N SER A 321 -16.14 -1.30 19.69
CA SER A 321 -15.81 -0.81 21.01
C SER A 321 -16.75 -0.98 22.15
N THR A 322 -17.88 -1.54 21.96
CA THR A 322 -18.60 -1.98 23.13
C THR A 322 -18.12 -3.40 23.42
N ILE A 323 -17.43 -3.60 24.55
CA ILE A 323 -17.29 -4.95 25.08
C ILE A 323 -18.70 -5.39 25.42
N LEU A 324 -19.37 -6.02 24.48
CA LEU A 324 -20.69 -6.58 24.64
C LEU A 324 -20.50 -8.00 25.19
N PRO A 325 -20.58 -8.21 26.52
CA PRO A 325 -20.47 -9.54 27.06
C PRO A 325 -21.71 -10.33 26.73
N GLY A 326 -21.57 -11.53 26.19
CA GLY A 326 -22.64 -12.50 26.18
C GLY A 326 -23.12 -12.99 24.83
N VAL A 327 -24.24 -13.70 24.85
CA VAL A 327 -24.87 -14.34 23.70
C VAL A 327 -25.37 -13.30 22.71
N GLY A 328 -25.06 -13.51 21.41
CA GLY A 328 -25.52 -12.65 20.32
C GLY A 328 -24.46 -11.71 19.78
N PHE A 329 -23.23 -11.75 20.33
CA PHE A 329 -22.08 -10.92 19.89
C PHE A 329 -20.81 -11.76 19.76
N THR A 330 -20.94 -13.08 19.69
CA THR A 330 -19.83 -13.98 19.41
C THR A 330 -19.58 -14.12 17.92
N SER A 331 -18.43 -14.66 17.54
CA SER A 331 -18.06 -14.87 16.14
C SER A 331 -19.13 -15.58 15.30
N ASP A 332 -19.89 -16.52 15.90
CA ASP A 332 -20.92 -17.27 15.20
C ASP A 332 -22.23 -16.48 15.02
N ASP A 333 -22.41 -15.42 15.82
CA ASP A 333 -23.58 -14.53 15.73
C ASP A 333 -23.36 -13.37 14.74
N LEU A 334 -22.13 -13.15 14.27
CA LEU A 334 -21.73 -11.98 13.52
C LEU A 334 -21.24 -12.34 12.11
N SER A 335 -21.46 -11.43 11.17
CA SER A 335 -21.03 -11.56 9.78
C SER A 335 -19.52 -11.37 9.66
N LYS A 336 -18.83 -12.31 9.02
CA LYS A 336 -17.40 -12.29 8.80
C LYS A 336 -17.04 -11.75 7.41
N VAL A 337 -15.74 -11.63 7.11
CA VAL A 337 -15.24 -11.22 5.80
C VAL A 337 -15.76 -12.15 4.72
N GLY A 338 -16.34 -11.57 3.67
CA GLY A 338 -17.14 -12.25 2.68
C GLY A 338 -16.39 -12.76 1.44
N PRO A 339 -17.11 -13.46 0.56
CA PRO A 339 -16.54 -14.17 -0.58
C PRO A 339 -16.05 -13.25 -1.73
N GLY A 340 -16.47 -12.00 -1.76
CA GLY A 340 -15.93 -11.02 -2.73
C GLY A 340 -14.53 -10.53 -2.39
N LEU A 341 -14.10 -10.72 -1.13
CA LEU A 341 -12.77 -10.37 -0.64
C LEU A 341 -11.85 -11.58 -0.50
N LEU A 342 -12.40 -12.75 -0.17
CA LEU A 342 -11.68 -14.01 -0.02
C LEU A 342 -12.02 -14.93 -1.20
N VAL A 343 -11.50 -14.58 -2.37
CA VAL A 343 -11.85 -15.24 -3.65
C VAL A 343 -11.08 -16.55 -3.80
N SER A 344 -9.74 -16.51 -3.70
CA SER A 344 -8.89 -17.69 -3.87
C SER A 344 -7.47 -17.44 -3.33
N ALA A 345 -6.73 -18.53 -3.15
CA ALA A 345 -5.34 -18.48 -2.66
C ALA A 345 -4.37 -17.81 -3.64
N ASP A 346 -4.74 -17.74 -4.91
CA ASP A 346 -3.96 -17.14 -6.01
C ASP A 346 -4.42 -15.72 -6.38
N GLN A 347 -5.31 -15.10 -5.59
CA GLN A 347 -5.77 -13.74 -5.82
C GLN A 347 -4.66 -12.71 -5.69
N ASP A 348 -4.79 -11.60 -6.41
CA ASP A 348 -3.86 -10.47 -6.38
C ASP A 348 -3.83 -9.76 -5.02
N GLN A 349 -2.68 -9.16 -4.68
CA GLN A 349 -2.56 -8.15 -3.64
C GLN A 349 -2.87 -6.78 -4.23
N ILE A 350 -4.08 -6.30 -4.01
CA ILE A 350 -4.55 -5.02 -4.56
C ILE A 350 -3.83 -3.87 -3.86
N VAL A 351 -3.18 -3.00 -4.64
CA VAL A 351 -2.50 -1.79 -4.16
C VAL A 351 -3.25 -0.52 -4.52
N MET A 352 -3.95 -0.50 -5.66
CA MET A 352 -4.89 0.55 -6.06
C MET A 352 -5.96 -0.05 -6.96
N SER A 353 -7.22 0.08 -6.58
CA SER A 353 -8.33 -0.39 -7.42
C SER A 353 -8.70 0.62 -8.50
N GLU A 354 -9.27 0.13 -9.61
CA GLU A 354 -9.89 0.99 -10.64
C GLU A 354 -10.94 1.93 -10.02
N ALA A 355 -11.77 1.39 -9.11
CA ALA A 355 -12.77 2.18 -8.40
C ALA A 355 -12.15 3.35 -7.62
N GLU A 356 -11.01 3.12 -6.93
CA GLU A 356 -10.29 4.18 -6.24
C GLU A 356 -9.87 5.30 -7.18
N ALA A 357 -9.22 4.93 -8.29
CA ALA A 357 -8.73 5.90 -9.27
C ALA A 357 -9.86 6.71 -9.90
N LEU A 358 -11.00 6.09 -10.20
CA LEU A 358 -12.19 6.76 -10.72
C LEU A 358 -12.81 7.72 -9.70
N PHE A 359 -12.90 7.34 -8.40
CA PHE A 359 -13.37 8.26 -7.36
C PHE A 359 -12.43 9.44 -7.15
N VAL A 360 -11.12 9.26 -7.24
CA VAL A 360 -10.14 10.36 -7.18
C VAL A 360 -10.33 11.31 -8.37
N GLN A 361 -10.57 10.78 -9.57
CA GLN A 361 -10.88 11.58 -10.76
C GLN A 361 -12.22 12.32 -10.61
N ALA A 362 -13.25 11.69 -10.05
CA ALA A 362 -14.53 12.33 -9.78
C ALA A 362 -14.37 13.50 -8.81
N GLU A 363 -13.64 13.33 -7.70
CA GLU A 363 -13.35 14.39 -6.75
C GLU A 363 -12.53 15.53 -7.39
N ALA A 364 -11.50 15.20 -8.16
CA ALA A 364 -10.69 16.18 -8.89
C ALA A 364 -11.54 16.99 -9.88
N THR A 365 -12.53 16.37 -10.52
CA THR A 365 -13.45 17.02 -11.45
C THR A 365 -14.42 17.95 -10.71
N VAL A 366 -14.98 17.53 -9.57
CA VAL A 366 -15.83 18.39 -8.71
C VAL A 366 -15.06 19.60 -8.21
N ARG A 367 -13.76 19.45 -7.90
CA ARG A 367 -12.90 20.55 -7.45
C ARG A 367 -12.43 21.45 -8.61
N GLY A 368 -12.73 21.11 -9.86
CA GLY A 368 -12.30 21.87 -11.03
C GLY A 368 -10.83 21.64 -11.43
N TYR A 369 -10.17 20.64 -10.89
CA TYR A 369 -8.80 20.25 -11.27
C TYR A 369 -8.79 19.52 -12.62
N LEU A 370 -9.77 18.66 -12.86
CA LEU A 370 -10.00 18.03 -14.16
C LEU A 370 -11.19 18.70 -14.88
N PRO A 371 -11.17 18.72 -16.23
CA PRO A 371 -12.23 19.36 -17.03
C PRO A 371 -13.50 18.49 -17.06
N GLY A 372 -14.64 19.09 -17.47
CA GLY A 372 -15.89 18.39 -17.76
C GLY A 372 -17.05 18.72 -16.82
N GLY A 373 -16.76 19.32 -15.64
CA GLY A 373 -17.78 19.81 -14.70
C GLY A 373 -18.64 18.67 -14.11
N ASP A 374 -19.84 19.03 -13.66
CA ASP A 374 -20.73 18.14 -12.90
C ASP A 374 -21.08 16.84 -13.67
N ALA A 375 -21.38 16.91 -14.94
CA ALA A 375 -21.73 15.73 -15.75
C ALA A 375 -20.56 14.74 -15.91
N ALA A 376 -19.32 15.23 -16.03
CA ALA A 376 -18.15 14.35 -16.10
C ALA A 376 -17.86 13.74 -14.73
N ALA A 377 -18.01 14.52 -13.65
CA ALA A 377 -17.85 14.03 -12.28
C ALA A 377 -18.89 12.93 -11.96
N GLN A 378 -20.14 13.12 -12.36
CA GLN A 378 -21.19 12.11 -12.23
C GLN A 378 -20.83 10.81 -12.96
N ALA A 379 -20.42 10.91 -14.23
CA ALA A 379 -20.04 9.74 -15.01
C ALA A 379 -18.88 8.96 -14.39
N LEU A 380 -17.87 9.65 -13.82
CA LEU A 380 -16.76 9.03 -13.12
C LEU A 380 -17.20 8.39 -11.79
N TYR A 381 -18.11 9.02 -11.06
CA TYR A 381 -18.69 8.49 -9.83
C TYR A 381 -19.46 7.20 -10.06
N GLU A 382 -20.35 7.18 -11.09
CA GLU A 382 -21.12 6.02 -11.45
C GLU A 382 -20.23 4.88 -12.00
N ALA A 383 -19.21 5.21 -12.79
CA ALA A 383 -18.22 4.26 -13.26
C ALA A 383 -17.40 3.65 -12.08
N ALA A 384 -17.04 4.46 -11.07
CA ALA A 384 -16.33 3.99 -9.89
C ALA A 384 -17.17 2.99 -9.06
N ILE A 385 -18.47 3.25 -8.88
CA ILE A 385 -19.40 2.33 -8.25
C ILE A 385 -19.45 1.03 -9.04
N THR A 386 -19.62 1.11 -10.37
CA THR A 386 -19.68 -0.05 -11.26
C THR A 386 -18.40 -0.89 -11.17
N ALA A 387 -17.22 -0.26 -11.22
CA ALA A 387 -15.94 -0.94 -11.07
C ALA A 387 -15.83 -1.69 -9.71
N SER A 388 -16.36 -1.11 -8.63
CA SER A 388 -16.43 -1.78 -7.33
C SER A 388 -17.35 -3.01 -7.34
N PHE A 389 -18.49 -2.95 -8.01
CA PHE A 389 -19.40 -4.10 -8.18
C PHE A 389 -18.73 -5.23 -8.96
N VAL A 390 -18.07 -4.91 -10.07
CA VAL A 390 -17.32 -5.87 -10.89
C VAL A 390 -16.20 -6.52 -10.08
N GLN A 391 -15.39 -5.72 -9.40
CA GLN A 391 -14.26 -6.21 -8.60
C GLN A 391 -14.69 -7.18 -7.49
N LEU A 392 -15.83 -6.91 -6.84
CA LEU A 392 -16.37 -7.76 -5.78
C LEU A 392 -17.11 -9.00 -6.33
N GLY A 393 -17.31 -9.08 -7.66
CA GLY A 393 -18.01 -10.19 -8.30
C GLY A 393 -19.51 -10.22 -7.98
N VAL A 394 -20.17 -9.06 -7.97
CA VAL A 394 -21.63 -8.98 -7.92
C VAL A 394 -22.18 -9.57 -9.21
N GLU A 395 -23.21 -10.39 -9.13
CA GLU A 395 -23.88 -10.96 -10.31
C GLU A 395 -24.55 -9.84 -11.11
N ASP A 396 -24.44 -9.85 -12.44
CA ASP A 396 -24.94 -8.79 -13.33
C ASP A 396 -24.48 -7.37 -12.92
N ALA A 397 -23.19 -7.25 -12.51
CA ALA A 397 -22.59 -6.10 -11.85
C ALA A 397 -22.94 -4.72 -12.45
N GLU A 398 -22.89 -4.58 -13.80
CA GLU A 398 -23.21 -3.31 -14.47
C GLU A 398 -24.68 -2.92 -14.30
N THR A 399 -25.59 -3.90 -14.39
CA THR A 399 -27.04 -3.67 -14.25
C THR A 399 -27.40 -3.36 -12.81
N GLU A 400 -26.82 -4.11 -11.87
CA GLU A 400 -27.04 -3.92 -10.44
C GLU A 400 -26.44 -2.58 -9.96
N ALA A 401 -25.27 -2.20 -10.42
CA ALA A 401 -24.68 -0.90 -10.15
C ALA A 401 -25.55 0.25 -10.66
N GLN A 402 -26.07 0.12 -11.90
CA GLN A 402 -26.99 1.11 -12.46
C GLN A 402 -28.28 1.22 -11.64
N THR A 403 -28.84 0.11 -11.21
CA THR A 403 -30.01 0.09 -10.32
C THR A 403 -29.72 0.74 -8.97
N TYR A 404 -28.52 0.48 -8.43
CA TYR A 404 -28.08 1.00 -7.15
C TYR A 404 -27.93 2.52 -7.14
N TYR A 405 -27.14 3.09 -8.06
CA TYR A 405 -26.90 4.53 -8.06
C TYR A 405 -28.05 5.41 -8.59
N ASN A 406 -29.10 4.78 -9.16
CA ASN A 406 -30.33 5.45 -9.56
C ASN A 406 -31.43 5.43 -8.46
N GLN A 407 -31.13 4.94 -7.25
CA GLN A 407 -32.05 5.02 -6.11
C GLN A 407 -32.12 6.47 -5.58
N ASP A 408 -33.30 6.90 -5.08
CA ASP A 408 -33.47 8.21 -4.43
C ASP A 408 -32.88 8.19 -3.01
N ILE A 409 -31.56 7.90 -2.87
CA ILE A 409 -30.85 7.78 -1.60
C ILE A 409 -29.63 8.71 -1.58
N ILE A 410 -29.54 9.56 -0.56
CA ILE A 410 -28.40 10.48 -0.35
C ILE A 410 -27.10 9.67 -0.19
N ASN A 411 -26.01 10.14 -0.78
CA ASN A 411 -24.70 9.50 -0.86
C ASN A 411 -24.67 8.18 -1.66
N VAL A 412 -25.76 7.89 -2.38
CA VAL A 412 -25.86 6.80 -3.38
C VAL A 412 -26.17 7.40 -4.74
N SER A 413 -27.29 8.12 -4.87
CA SER A 413 -27.66 8.88 -6.07
C SER A 413 -26.82 10.16 -6.15
N TRP A 414 -26.30 10.43 -7.36
CA TRP A 414 -25.62 11.70 -7.62
C TRP A 414 -26.57 12.90 -7.46
N ASP A 415 -27.75 12.81 -8.06
CA ASP A 415 -28.72 13.91 -8.12
C ASP A 415 -29.26 14.27 -6.74
N ASP A 416 -29.52 13.29 -5.87
CA ASP A 416 -30.03 13.52 -4.50
C ASP A 416 -28.95 13.95 -3.51
N SER A 417 -27.69 13.84 -3.87
CA SER A 417 -26.55 14.22 -3.03
C SER A 417 -26.14 15.67 -3.27
N THR A 418 -26.49 16.55 -2.33
CA THR A 418 -26.14 17.99 -2.44
C THR A 418 -24.64 18.25 -2.23
N ASP A 419 -23.99 17.50 -1.35
CA ASP A 419 -22.53 17.51 -1.16
C ASP A 419 -21.92 16.36 -1.98
N LYS A 420 -21.38 16.71 -3.14
CA LYS A 420 -20.77 15.74 -4.07
C LYS A 420 -19.50 15.10 -3.48
N ILE A 421 -18.74 15.86 -2.70
CA ILE A 421 -17.53 15.33 -2.04
C ILE A 421 -17.93 14.28 -0.99
N GLN A 422 -18.98 14.55 -0.20
CA GLN A 422 -19.51 13.57 0.75
C GLN A 422 -19.96 12.30 0.04
N ALA A 423 -20.69 12.41 -1.07
CA ALA A 423 -21.14 11.25 -1.84
C ALA A 423 -19.98 10.42 -2.37
N ILE A 424 -18.99 11.08 -3.01
CA ILE A 424 -17.79 10.43 -3.56
C ILE A 424 -17.02 9.71 -2.46
N ILE A 425 -16.69 10.37 -1.35
CA ILE A 425 -15.89 9.78 -0.28
C ILE A 425 -16.66 8.64 0.42
N THR A 426 -17.99 8.77 0.57
CA THR A 426 -18.81 7.70 1.16
C THR A 426 -18.82 6.46 0.27
N GLN A 427 -19.01 6.60 -1.05
CA GLN A 427 -18.98 5.46 -1.96
C GLN A 427 -17.55 4.90 -2.14
N LYS A 428 -16.52 5.74 -2.10
CA LYS A 428 -15.12 5.32 -2.07
C LYS A 428 -14.83 4.47 -0.82
N TRP A 429 -15.34 4.87 0.36
CA TRP A 429 -15.23 4.11 1.59
C TRP A 429 -15.85 2.70 1.47
N VAL A 430 -17.02 2.58 0.82
CA VAL A 430 -17.62 1.25 0.54
C VAL A 430 -16.75 0.45 -0.43
N ALA A 431 -16.31 1.06 -1.52
CA ALA A 431 -15.52 0.41 -2.57
C ALA A 431 -14.16 -0.09 -2.07
N LEU A 432 -13.55 0.61 -1.11
CA LEU A 432 -12.26 0.25 -0.54
C LEU A 432 -12.37 -0.69 0.68
N ASN A 433 -13.58 -1.10 1.07
CA ASN A 433 -13.76 -2.08 2.13
C ASN A 433 -13.11 -3.42 1.74
N GLY A 434 -12.14 -3.85 2.54
CA GLY A 434 -11.37 -5.08 2.28
C GLY A 434 -10.23 -4.96 1.26
N THR A 435 -10.00 -3.77 0.71
CA THR A 435 -8.89 -3.48 -0.20
C THR A 435 -8.03 -2.32 0.33
N SER A 436 -7.84 -1.24 -0.39
CA SER A 436 -6.99 -0.09 0.01
C SER A 436 -7.61 0.81 1.09
N SER A 437 -8.21 0.24 2.14
CA SER A 437 -8.96 0.99 3.18
C SER A 437 -8.13 1.98 3.99
N ILE A 438 -6.80 1.90 3.93
CA ILE A 438 -5.93 2.92 4.51
C ILE A 438 -6.21 4.29 3.88
N GLU A 439 -6.49 4.34 2.57
CA GLU A 439 -6.89 5.55 1.86
C GLU A 439 -8.21 6.11 2.38
N SER A 440 -9.17 5.25 2.75
CA SER A 440 -10.42 5.70 3.38
C SER A 440 -10.18 6.35 4.74
N TRP A 441 -9.20 5.89 5.53
CA TRP A 441 -8.84 6.53 6.79
C TRP A 441 -8.19 7.90 6.58
N ILE A 442 -7.34 8.01 5.56
CA ILE A 442 -6.70 9.26 5.18
C ILE A 442 -7.77 10.25 4.67
N ASP A 443 -8.70 9.81 3.82
CA ASP A 443 -9.81 10.64 3.34
C ASP A 443 -10.76 11.07 4.47
N LEU A 444 -11.06 10.19 5.42
CA LEU A 444 -11.81 10.53 6.63
C LEU A 444 -11.09 11.61 7.44
N THR A 445 -9.78 11.51 7.59
CA THR A 445 -8.95 12.50 8.29
C THR A 445 -8.98 13.85 7.59
N ARG A 446 -8.96 13.87 6.24
CA ARG A 446 -8.96 15.06 5.40
C ARG A 446 -10.34 15.75 5.32
N THR A 447 -11.41 14.96 5.18
CA THR A 447 -12.73 15.46 4.81
C THR A 447 -13.77 15.34 5.93
N GLY A 448 -13.57 14.45 6.90
CA GLY A 448 -14.56 14.06 7.90
C GLY A 448 -15.64 13.11 7.39
N TYR A 449 -15.48 12.56 6.16
CA TYR A 449 -16.42 11.63 5.54
C TYR A 449 -15.86 10.18 5.48
N PRO A 450 -16.74 9.15 5.56
CA PRO A 450 -18.18 9.24 5.75
C PRO A 450 -18.54 9.79 7.13
N ALA A 451 -19.62 10.59 7.19
CA ALA A 451 -20.05 11.25 8.42
C ALA A 451 -20.68 10.24 9.40
N GLY A 452 -20.52 10.48 10.71
CA GLY A 452 -21.20 9.71 11.75
C GLY A 452 -20.56 8.35 12.05
N LEU A 453 -19.33 8.08 11.59
CA LEU A 453 -18.62 6.88 12.02
C LEU A 453 -18.50 6.85 13.56
N PRO A 454 -18.88 5.74 14.20
CA PRO A 454 -18.81 5.62 15.66
C PRO A 454 -17.36 5.71 16.14
N ILE A 455 -17.18 6.32 17.30
CA ILE A 455 -15.91 6.32 18.03
C ILE A 455 -15.98 5.26 19.11
N PRO A 456 -14.94 4.45 19.27
CA PRO A 456 -14.92 3.43 20.29
C PRO A 456 -15.20 3.97 21.70
N ALA A 457 -16.13 3.33 22.44
CA ALA A 457 -16.54 3.75 23.78
C ALA A 457 -15.42 3.61 24.83
N GLU A 458 -14.43 2.76 24.56
CA GLU A 458 -13.25 2.58 25.42
C GLU A 458 -12.11 3.55 25.09
N SER A 459 -12.24 4.36 24.04
CA SER A 459 -11.27 5.40 23.67
C SER A 459 -11.61 6.72 24.34
N ASP A 460 -10.66 7.67 24.31
CA ASP A 460 -10.84 9.04 24.84
C ASP A 460 -11.74 9.92 23.95
N GLY A 461 -12.49 9.33 23.02
CA GLY A 461 -13.47 10.03 22.19
C GLY A 461 -12.92 10.75 20.97
N VAL A 462 -11.63 10.57 20.66
CA VAL A 462 -10.95 11.16 19.51
C VAL A 462 -10.37 10.06 18.63
N ARG A 463 -10.57 10.18 17.32
CA ARG A 463 -10.03 9.22 16.34
C ARG A 463 -8.57 9.52 16.03
N PRO A 464 -7.71 8.49 15.89
CA PRO A 464 -6.35 8.66 15.40
C PRO A 464 -6.32 9.30 14.00
N ILE A 465 -5.37 10.20 13.78
CA ILE A 465 -5.15 10.91 12.52
C ILE A 465 -3.78 10.66 11.91
N ARG A 466 -2.90 9.99 12.64
CA ARG A 466 -1.57 9.57 12.21
C ARG A 466 -1.08 8.39 13.04
N LEU A 467 0.06 7.82 12.66
CA LEU A 467 0.82 6.84 13.44
C LEU A 467 2.00 7.51 14.16
N LEU A 468 2.55 6.80 15.14
CA LEU A 468 3.78 7.20 15.85
C LEU A 468 5.01 6.64 15.13
N TYR A 469 6.12 7.39 15.16
CA TYR A 469 7.40 6.87 14.71
C TYR A 469 7.77 5.63 15.53
N PRO A 470 8.35 4.60 14.89
CA PRO A 470 8.66 3.34 15.59
C PRO A 470 9.73 3.51 16.66
N SER A 471 9.67 2.68 17.69
CA SER A 471 10.67 2.65 18.76
C SER A 471 12.09 2.35 18.26
N SER A 472 12.20 1.65 17.13
CA SER A 472 13.48 1.40 16.45
C SER A 472 14.19 2.68 16.00
N GLU A 473 13.45 3.73 15.60
CA GLU A 473 14.02 5.03 15.23
C GLU A 473 14.61 5.74 16.48
N TYR A 474 13.90 5.70 17.59
CA TYR A 474 14.44 6.24 18.87
C TYR A 474 15.68 5.49 19.37
N ALA A 475 15.80 4.20 19.01
CA ALA A 475 16.97 3.40 19.37
C ALA A 475 18.18 3.62 18.44
N ARG A 476 17.93 3.88 17.15
CA ARG A 476 18.97 3.87 16.10
C ARG A 476 19.25 5.22 15.46
N ASN A 477 18.27 6.13 15.46
CA ASN A 477 18.35 7.47 14.84
C ASN A 477 17.93 8.59 15.80
N VAL A 478 18.22 8.42 17.09
CA VAL A 478 17.73 9.26 18.21
C VAL A 478 18.01 10.76 18.04
N ASN A 479 19.04 11.14 17.31
CA ASN A 479 19.40 12.54 17.10
C ASN A 479 18.55 13.26 16.06
N ASN A 480 17.87 12.52 15.19
CA ASN A 480 17.15 13.06 14.05
C ASN A 480 15.64 12.78 14.11
N VAL A 481 15.22 11.68 14.79
CA VAL A 481 13.79 11.37 14.93
C VAL A 481 13.07 12.48 15.69
N PRO A 482 11.95 13.03 15.17
CA PRO A 482 11.19 14.06 15.86
C PRO A 482 10.67 13.57 17.22
N THR A 483 10.70 14.42 18.22
CA THR A 483 10.11 14.11 19.52
C THR A 483 8.60 13.96 19.39
N GLN A 484 8.03 12.91 19.96
CA GLN A 484 6.60 12.65 19.96
C GLN A 484 6.13 12.14 21.33
N THR A 485 4.83 12.27 21.55
CA THR A 485 4.09 11.70 22.68
C THR A 485 2.94 10.83 22.15
N ALA A 486 2.30 10.04 23.00
CA ALA A 486 1.14 9.26 22.60
C ALA A 486 -0.03 10.14 22.10
N ASP A 487 -0.12 11.39 22.58
CA ASP A 487 -1.19 12.32 22.18
C ASP A 487 -1.01 12.83 20.73
N ASP A 488 0.19 12.75 20.16
CA ASP A 488 0.46 13.18 18.78
C ASP A 488 -0.35 12.37 17.76
N VAL A 489 -0.75 11.14 18.07
CA VAL A 489 -1.68 10.34 17.28
C VAL A 489 -2.97 11.08 16.98
N PHE A 490 -3.42 11.94 17.88
CA PHE A 490 -4.71 12.66 17.82
C PHE A 490 -4.57 14.14 17.49
N THR A 491 -3.44 14.75 17.79
CA THR A 491 -3.27 16.21 17.81
C THR A 491 -2.31 16.73 16.74
N ASN A 492 -1.31 15.95 16.34
CA ASN A 492 -0.33 16.36 15.35
C ASN A 492 -0.83 16.05 13.94
N ALA A 493 -1.59 16.98 13.37
CA ALA A 493 -2.24 16.80 12.09
C ALA A 493 -1.24 16.71 10.93
N PRO A 494 -1.50 15.88 9.90
CA PRO A 494 -0.78 15.93 8.63
C PRO A 494 -0.88 17.31 7.99
N PHE A 495 0.13 17.72 7.21
CA PHE A 495 0.22 19.08 6.62
C PHE A 495 -0.94 19.44 5.70
N TRP A 496 -1.61 18.46 5.13
CA TRP A 496 -2.72 18.62 4.19
C TRP A 496 -4.11 18.64 4.83
N LYS A 497 -4.22 18.47 6.14
CA LYS A 497 -5.51 18.47 6.87
C LYS A 497 -6.11 19.85 7.07
#